data_9f46c7bd756015f69d443b1297dff82e
#
_entry.id   9f46c7bd756015f69d443b1297dff82e
#
_cell.length_a   1.000
_cell.length_b   1.000
_cell.length_c   1.000
_cell.angle_alpha   90.00
_cell.angle_beta   90.00
_cell.angle_gamma   90.00
#
_symmetry.space_group_name_H-M   'P 1'
#
loop_
_entity.id
_entity.type
_entity.pdbx_description
1 polymer ?
#
loop_
_entity_poly.entity_id
_entity_poly.type
_entity_poly.pdbx_seq_one_letter_code
_entity_poly.pdbx_strand_id
1 'polypeptide(L)'
;FILELDRQGSHDAAMYECDNAEFIAMLETYGFQPVSGTFSDICFFAPEWDIAAANLSVGYYHEHTPWEMLVVTEMEETLKRVKQMLDNIENFPYYKFEPLDYKTYRGYSCAYGWDFPGAYDDINLRAEACYAAHQKEKKKKKGGKKKN
;
A
#
# COMPACT_ATOMS: atom_id res chain seq x y z
N PHE A 1 -5.82 6.62 -8.06
CA PHE A 1 -5.16 6.04 -6.88
C PHE A 1 -6.08 6.04 -5.67
N ILE A 2 -5.76 5.19 -4.68
CA ILE A 2 -6.44 5.15 -3.38
C ILE A 2 -5.42 5.58 -2.31
N LEU A 3 -5.85 6.47 -1.40
CA LEU A 3 -5.10 6.80 -0.19
C LEU A 3 -5.94 6.40 1.02
N GLU A 4 -5.36 5.58 1.87
CA GLU A 4 -5.84 5.30 3.22
C GLU A 4 -5.05 6.17 4.21
N LEU A 5 -5.68 6.65 5.26
CA LEU A 5 -5.06 7.49 6.28
C LEU A 5 -5.23 6.80 7.64
N ASP A 6 -4.50 5.71 7.82
CA ASP A 6 -4.64 4.83 8.99
C ASP A 6 -3.29 4.21 9.39
N ARG A 7 -2.19 4.91 9.18
CA ARG A 7 -0.86 4.41 9.54
C ARG A 7 -0.24 5.25 10.64
N GLN A 8 0.43 4.59 11.60
CA GLN A 8 1.26 5.27 12.60
C GLN A 8 2.43 6.02 11.95
N GLY A 9 3.03 6.95 12.70
CA GLY A 9 4.11 7.81 12.22
C GLY A 9 3.61 9.02 11.44
N SER A 10 4.50 9.72 10.75
CA SER A 10 4.16 11.03 10.17
C SER A 10 4.52 11.19 8.69
N HIS A 11 5.35 10.30 8.12
CA HIS A 11 5.89 10.49 6.77
C HIS A 11 5.80 9.25 5.88
N ASP A 12 5.40 8.11 6.40
CA ASP A 12 5.38 6.87 5.64
C ASP A 12 4.18 6.83 4.67
N ALA A 13 4.43 6.26 3.50
CA ALA A 13 3.41 5.74 2.60
C ALA A 13 3.61 4.23 2.48
N ALA A 14 2.79 3.46 3.17
CA ALA A 14 2.90 2.01 3.13
C ALA A 14 2.31 1.46 1.83
N MET A 15 3.14 0.74 1.09
CA MET A 15 2.77 0.05 -0.14
C MET A 15 2.48 -1.41 0.20
N TYR A 16 1.34 -1.91 -0.24
CA TYR A 16 0.92 -3.29 -0.02
C TYR A 16 0.96 -4.03 -1.36
N GLU A 17 2.08 -4.70 -1.61
CA GLU A 17 2.31 -5.47 -2.85
C GLU A 17 2.16 -4.66 -4.16
N CYS A 18 2.09 -3.32 -4.05
CA CYS A 18 2.02 -2.42 -5.20
C CYS A 18 3.40 -1.79 -5.44
N ASP A 19 3.94 -1.96 -6.65
CA ASP A 19 5.27 -1.47 -7.05
C ASP A 19 5.18 -0.49 -8.25
N ASN A 20 4.11 0.27 -8.35
CA ASN A 20 3.97 1.28 -9.40
C ASN A 20 4.94 2.44 -9.16
N ALA A 21 6.03 2.49 -9.94
CA ALA A 21 7.12 3.44 -9.77
C ALA A 21 6.68 4.91 -9.95
N GLU A 22 5.73 5.18 -10.84
CA GLU A 22 5.22 6.55 -11.06
C GLU A 22 4.37 7.02 -9.88
N PHE A 23 3.57 6.12 -9.31
CA PHE A 23 2.80 6.40 -8.11
C PHE A 23 3.69 6.64 -6.89
N ILE A 24 4.73 5.83 -6.72
CA ILE A 24 5.73 5.99 -5.66
C ILE A 24 6.43 7.34 -5.79
N ALA A 25 6.92 7.69 -6.98
CA ALA A 25 7.57 8.98 -7.23
C ALA A 25 6.64 10.18 -6.97
N MET A 26 5.35 10.04 -7.28
CA MET A 26 4.35 11.04 -6.93
C MET A 26 4.25 11.22 -5.40
N LEU A 27 4.12 10.14 -4.64
CA LEU A 27 4.06 10.20 -3.17
C LEU A 27 5.31 10.85 -2.57
N GLU A 28 6.51 10.51 -3.08
CA GLU A 28 7.78 11.13 -2.66
C GLU A 28 7.81 12.65 -2.93
N THR A 29 7.24 13.10 -4.06
CA THR A 29 7.15 14.53 -4.39
C THR A 29 6.36 15.32 -3.35
N TYR A 30 5.36 14.67 -2.70
CA TYR A 30 4.59 15.27 -1.60
C TYR A 30 5.18 14.98 -0.21
N GLY A 31 6.41 14.45 -0.14
CA GLY A 31 7.17 14.29 1.09
C GLY A 31 6.81 13.05 1.89
N PHE A 32 6.22 12.04 1.25
CA PHE A 32 6.05 10.72 1.85
C PHE A 32 7.21 9.81 1.52
N GLN A 33 7.51 8.88 2.41
CA GLN A 33 8.54 7.86 2.23
C GLN A 33 7.88 6.51 1.98
N PRO A 34 8.13 5.87 0.83
CA PRO A 34 7.58 4.55 0.54
C PRO A 34 8.15 3.51 1.51
N VAL A 35 7.28 2.73 2.09
CA VAL A 35 7.62 1.61 2.98
C VAL A 35 6.75 0.41 2.66
N SER A 36 7.20 -0.78 3.05
CA SER A 36 6.36 -1.97 2.95
C SER A 36 5.34 -2.01 4.08
N GLY A 37 4.09 -2.33 3.75
CA GLY A 37 3.04 -2.61 4.73
C GLY A 37 2.80 -4.12 4.90
N THR A 38 2.31 -4.52 6.07
CA THR A 38 2.00 -5.94 6.37
C THR A 38 0.56 -6.29 6.06
N PHE A 39 -0.38 -5.42 6.41
CA PHE A 39 -1.81 -5.62 6.22
C PHE A 39 -2.57 -4.30 6.30
N SER A 40 -3.55 -4.12 5.42
CA SER A 40 -4.52 -3.03 5.43
C SER A 40 -5.68 -3.38 4.50
N ASP A 41 -6.80 -2.69 4.59
CA ASP A 41 -7.97 -2.90 3.74
C ASP A 41 -7.65 -2.67 2.24
N ILE A 42 -6.73 -1.77 1.93
CA ILE A 42 -6.30 -1.51 0.56
C ILE A 42 -5.58 -2.69 -0.11
N CYS A 43 -5.08 -3.67 0.66
CA CYS A 43 -4.55 -4.91 0.11
C CYS A 43 -5.57 -5.68 -0.76
N PHE A 44 -6.85 -5.51 -0.45
CA PHE A 44 -7.95 -6.16 -1.18
C PHE A 44 -8.49 -5.27 -2.30
N PHE A 45 -8.65 -3.97 -2.04
CA PHE A 45 -9.25 -3.05 -3.01
C PHE A 45 -8.33 -2.72 -4.18
N ALA A 46 -7.04 -2.50 -3.91
CA ALA A 46 -6.08 -2.11 -4.92
C ALA A 46 -6.00 -3.11 -6.09
N PRO A 47 -5.78 -4.42 -5.87
CA PRO A 47 -5.73 -5.41 -6.95
C PRO A 47 -7.09 -5.69 -7.57
N GLU A 48 -8.21 -5.62 -6.82
CA GLU A 48 -9.55 -5.87 -7.35
C GLU A 48 -9.99 -4.77 -8.33
N TRP A 49 -9.63 -3.53 -8.05
CA TRP A 49 -9.98 -2.37 -8.87
C TRP A 49 -8.88 -1.98 -9.88
N ASP A 50 -7.75 -2.71 -9.90
CA ASP A 50 -6.59 -2.46 -10.75
C ASP A 50 -6.04 -1.04 -10.58
N ILE A 51 -5.98 -0.55 -9.34
CA ILE A 51 -5.60 0.83 -9.00
C ILE A 51 -4.49 0.85 -7.93
N ALA A 52 -3.49 1.72 -8.11
CA ALA A 52 -2.44 1.88 -7.11
C ALA A 52 -2.98 2.49 -5.81
N ALA A 53 -2.46 2.03 -4.68
CA ALA A 53 -2.92 2.45 -3.36
C ALA A 53 -1.78 2.52 -2.35
N ALA A 54 -1.90 3.43 -1.39
CA ALA A 54 -0.98 3.55 -0.27
C ALA A 54 -1.73 3.93 1.02
N ASN A 55 -1.23 3.43 2.16
CA ASN A 55 -1.68 3.86 3.48
C ASN A 55 -0.68 4.86 4.07
N LEU A 56 -1.15 6.07 4.36
CA LEU A 56 -0.35 7.20 4.79
C LEU A 56 -0.34 7.34 6.31
N SER A 57 0.83 7.66 6.85
CA SER A 57 0.98 7.99 8.26
C SER A 57 0.24 9.28 8.62
N VAL A 58 -0.46 9.27 9.75
CA VAL A 58 -1.33 10.38 10.19
C VAL A 58 -0.99 10.94 11.57
N GLY A 59 0.21 10.65 12.09
CA GLY A 59 0.68 11.23 13.35
C GLY A 59 0.21 10.50 14.60
N TYR A 60 -0.28 9.27 14.51
CA TYR A 60 -0.56 8.50 15.70
C TYR A 60 0.58 7.52 16.03
N TYR A 61 0.66 7.12 17.30
CA TYR A 61 1.73 6.32 17.87
C TYR A 61 1.20 5.38 18.94
N HIS A 62 1.93 4.31 19.20
CA HIS A 62 1.59 3.28 20.17
C HIS A 62 0.23 2.62 19.91
N GLU A 63 -0.03 2.33 18.65
CA GLU A 63 -1.26 1.69 18.17
C GLU A 63 -1.60 0.44 19.01
N HIS A 64 -2.90 0.23 19.20
CA HIS A 64 -3.44 -0.93 19.92
C HIS A 64 -2.98 -1.07 21.38
N THR A 65 -2.51 0.02 21.99
CA THR A 65 -2.14 0.06 23.41
C THR A 65 -2.93 1.12 24.19
N PRO A 66 -2.99 1.02 25.54
CA PRO A 66 -3.59 2.08 26.36
C PRO A 66 -2.87 3.44 26.29
N TRP A 67 -1.72 3.50 25.66
CA TRP A 67 -0.88 4.69 25.49
C TRP A 67 -0.97 5.27 24.07
N GLU A 68 -1.93 4.82 23.28
CA GLU A 68 -2.15 5.35 21.95
C GLU A 68 -2.38 6.86 22.00
N MET A 69 -1.69 7.60 21.18
CA MET A 69 -1.72 9.06 21.15
C MET A 69 -1.67 9.58 19.73
N LEU A 70 -2.28 10.72 19.50
CA LEU A 70 -2.25 11.44 18.24
C LEU A 70 -1.48 12.76 18.39
N VAL A 71 -0.49 12.98 17.54
CA VAL A 71 0.20 14.27 17.39
C VAL A 71 -0.55 15.09 16.37
N VAL A 72 -1.40 16.01 16.83
CA VAL A 72 -2.33 16.78 15.99
C VAL A 72 -1.62 17.56 14.87
N THR A 73 -0.45 18.14 15.17
CA THR A 73 0.33 18.88 14.17
C THR A 73 0.81 18.00 13.03
N GLU A 74 1.18 16.74 13.28
CA GLU A 74 1.59 15.79 12.24
C GLU A 74 0.40 15.33 11.40
N MET A 75 -0.76 15.13 12.01
CA MET A 75 -2.00 14.85 11.31
C MET A 75 -2.36 16.02 10.37
N GLU A 76 -2.29 17.26 10.85
CA GLU A 76 -2.57 18.45 10.05
C GLU A 76 -1.59 18.59 8.87
N GLU A 77 -0.31 18.25 9.07
CA GLU A 77 0.67 18.23 7.98
C GLU A 77 0.35 17.15 6.92
N THR A 78 -0.04 15.95 7.35
CA THR A 78 -0.47 14.90 6.42
C THR A 78 -1.70 15.34 5.64
N LEU A 79 -2.71 15.88 6.29
CA LEU A 79 -3.91 16.40 5.63
C LEU A 79 -3.60 17.51 4.63
N LYS A 80 -2.65 18.41 4.96
CA LYS A 80 -2.19 19.46 4.04
C LYS A 80 -1.56 18.87 2.79
N ARG A 81 -0.71 17.85 2.92
CA ARG A 81 -0.08 17.16 1.76
C ARG A 81 -1.13 16.46 0.89
N VAL A 82 -2.06 15.73 1.52
CA VAL A 82 -3.16 15.08 0.81
C VAL A 82 -4.03 16.11 0.08
N LYS A 83 -4.35 17.23 0.74
CA LYS A 83 -5.08 18.31 0.07
C LYS A 83 -4.34 18.84 -1.15
N GLN A 84 -3.03 19.06 -1.07
CA GLN A 84 -2.22 19.47 -2.22
C GLN A 84 -2.25 18.46 -3.36
N MET A 85 -2.26 17.15 -3.07
CA MET A 85 -2.45 16.11 -4.09
C MET A 85 -3.82 16.24 -4.76
N LEU A 86 -4.88 16.38 -3.97
CA LEU A 86 -6.25 16.51 -4.48
C LEU A 86 -6.45 17.78 -5.31
N ASP A 87 -5.83 18.88 -4.92
CA ASP A 87 -5.87 20.14 -5.69
C ASP A 87 -5.16 19.98 -7.06
N ASN A 88 -4.29 19.00 -7.22
CA ASN A 88 -3.58 18.67 -8.46
C ASN A 88 -4.09 17.39 -9.16
N ILE A 89 -5.22 16.87 -8.74
CA ILE A 89 -5.70 15.53 -9.18
C ILE A 89 -5.82 15.40 -10.70
N GLU A 90 -6.19 16.46 -11.39
CA GLU A 90 -6.37 16.48 -12.84
C GLU A 90 -5.05 16.34 -13.62
N ASN A 91 -3.93 16.57 -12.96
CA ASN A 91 -2.59 16.45 -13.55
C ASN A 91 -1.98 15.06 -13.41
N PHE A 92 -2.63 14.17 -12.67
CA PHE A 92 -2.11 12.82 -12.46
C PHE A 92 -2.66 11.84 -13.48
N PRO A 93 -1.82 10.91 -13.97
CA PRO A 93 -2.30 9.79 -14.78
C PRO A 93 -3.12 8.82 -13.92
N TYR A 94 -3.73 7.86 -14.58
CA TYR A 94 -4.28 6.71 -13.89
C TYR A 94 -3.16 5.77 -13.47
N TYR A 95 -2.90 5.66 -12.17
CA TYR A 95 -1.92 4.74 -11.62
C TYR A 95 -2.56 3.36 -11.42
N LYS A 96 -2.06 2.37 -12.13
CA LYS A 96 -2.52 0.98 -12.02
C LYS A 96 -1.89 0.28 -10.83
N PHE A 97 -2.56 -0.76 -10.36
CA PHE A 97 -1.96 -1.72 -9.47
C PHE A 97 -0.91 -2.55 -10.22
N GLU A 98 0.35 -2.39 -9.87
CA GLU A 98 1.46 -3.18 -10.36
C GLU A 98 1.95 -4.06 -9.22
N PRO A 99 1.80 -5.40 -9.32
CA PRO A 99 2.21 -6.28 -8.25
C PRO A 99 3.73 -6.28 -8.10
N LEU A 100 4.21 -6.30 -6.86
CA LEU A 100 5.64 -6.38 -6.54
C LEU A 100 6.27 -7.63 -7.17
N ASP A 101 7.34 -7.45 -7.96
CA ASP A 101 8.14 -8.57 -8.45
C ASP A 101 9.17 -9.00 -7.41
N TYR A 102 8.81 -9.98 -6.58
CA TYR A 102 9.68 -10.53 -5.54
C TYR A 102 11.00 -11.12 -6.04
N LYS A 103 11.14 -11.39 -7.33
CA LYS A 103 12.37 -11.89 -7.94
C LYS A 103 13.44 -10.82 -8.08
N THR A 104 13.01 -9.58 -8.29
CA THR A 104 13.89 -8.41 -8.45
C THR A 104 14.20 -7.72 -7.11
N TYR A 105 13.40 -7.96 -6.09
CA TYR A 105 13.40 -7.21 -4.84
C TYR A 105 14.39 -7.76 -3.80
N ARG A 106 15.68 -7.64 -4.07
CA ARG A 106 16.75 -7.91 -3.08
C ARG A 106 17.21 -6.69 -2.27
N GLY A 107 16.48 -5.56 -2.26
CA GLY A 107 17.07 -4.28 -1.84
C GLY A 107 16.40 -3.46 -0.76
N TYR A 108 15.16 -3.66 -0.40
CA TYR A 108 14.56 -2.91 0.72
C TYR A 108 14.53 -3.78 1.99
N SER A 109 15.63 -3.73 2.71
CA SER A 109 15.66 -4.14 4.11
C SER A 109 14.76 -3.17 4.88
N CYS A 110 13.73 -3.70 5.54
CA CYS A 110 12.96 -2.95 6.52
C CYS A 110 13.93 -2.30 7.51
N ALA A 111 14.01 -0.98 7.52
CA ALA A 111 14.92 -0.21 8.38
C ALA A 111 14.59 -0.31 9.88
N TYR A 112 13.65 -1.14 10.24
CA TYR A 112 13.36 -1.52 11.63
C TYR A 112 13.69 -3.00 11.80
N GLY A 113 14.85 -3.25 12.41
CA GLY A 113 15.42 -4.57 12.67
C GLY A 113 14.56 -5.44 13.59
N TRP A 114 13.56 -6.06 13.01
CA TRP A 114 12.90 -7.23 13.55
C TRP A 114 13.31 -8.40 12.67
N ASP A 115 14.53 -8.91 12.93
CA ASP A 115 14.95 -10.20 12.44
C ASP A 115 14.13 -11.30 13.14
N PHE A 116 12.96 -11.60 12.57
CA PHE A 116 12.28 -12.86 12.84
C PHE A 116 12.68 -13.87 11.75
N PRO A 117 13.57 -14.84 12.08
CA PRO A 117 13.82 -15.96 11.18
C PRO A 117 12.51 -16.75 11.00
N GLY A 118 11.98 -16.80 9.79
CA GLY A 118 10.77 -17.54 9.43
C GLY A 118 9.50 -16.73 9.16
N ALA A 119 9.43 -15.43 9.48
CA ALA A 119 8.25 -14.61 9.18
C ALA A 119 8.07 -14.35 7.67
N TYR A 120 9.17 -14.35 6.92
CA TYR A 120 9.14 -14.07 5.47
C TYR A 120 8.54 -15.21 4.65
N ASP A 121 8.74 -16.47 5.06
CA ASP A 121 8.23 -17.61 4.32
C ASP A 121 6.70 -17.71 4.41
N ASP A 122 6.12 -17.32 5.55
CA ASP A 122 4.67 -17.40 5.77
C ASP A 122 3.90 -16.25 5.09
N ILE A 123 4.50 -15.06 5.02
CA ILE A 123 3.94 -13.90 4.30
C ILE A 123 3.97 -14.14 2.80
N ASN A 124 5.07 -14.63 2.25
CA ASN A 124 5.20 -14.96 0.84
C ASN A 124 4.22 -16.07 0.41
N LEU A 125 4.05 -17.10 1.24
CA LEU A 125 3.09 -18.18 0.98
C LEU A 125 1.64 -17.69 1.00
N ARG A 126 1.29 -16.73 1.86
CA ARG A 126 -0.04 -16.13 1.91
C ARG A 126 -0.29 -15.21 0.71
N ALA A 127 0.68 -14.38 0.34
CA ALA A 127 0.60 -13.52 -0.83
C ALA A 127 0.45 -14.34 -2.13
N GLU A 128 1.25 -15.39 -2.30
CA GLU A 128 1.12 -16.31 -3.44
C GLU A 128 -0.23 -17.02 -3.47
N ALA A 129 -0.75 -17.43 -2.30
CA ALA A 129 -2.06 -18.08 -2.20
C ALA A 129 -3.21 -17.12 -2.55
N CYS A 130 -3.17 -15.87 -2.10
CA CYS A 130 -4.15 -14.84 -2.45
C CYS A 130 -4.09 -14.51 -3.95
N TYR A 131 -2.91 -14.30 -4.50
CA TYR A 131 -2.73 -14.07 -5.94
C TYR A 131 -3.21 -15.23 -6.79
N ALA A 132 -2.89 -16.47 -6.41
CA ALA A 132 -3.34 -17.67 -7.13
C ALA A 132 -4.86 -17.87 -7.04
N ALA A 133 -5.49 -17.54 -5.92
CA ALA A 133 -6.94 -17.58 -5.76
C ALA A 133 -7.62 -16.56 -6.68
N HIS A 134 -7.11 -15.32 -6.70
CA HIS A 134 -7.62 -14.25 -7.57
C HIS A 134 -7.50 -14.58 -9.07
N GLN A 135 -6.37 -15.14 -9.50
CA GLN A 135 -6.18 -15.59 -10.90
C GLN A 135 -7.16 -16.71 -11.29
N LYS A 136 -7.50 -17.61 -10.38
CA LYS A 136 -8.51 -18.66 -10.61
C LYS A 136 -9.91 -18.09 -10.79
N GLU A 137 -10.27 -17.06 -10.03
CA GLU A 137 -11.57 -16.39 -10.16
C GLU A 137 -11.69 -15.59 -11.46
N LYS A 138 -10.65 -14.83 -11.84
CA LYS A 138 -10.60 -14.13 -13.14
C LYS A 138 -10.78 -15.10 -14.32
N LYS A 139 -10.18 -16.29 -14.26
CA LYS A 139 -10.34 -17.33 -15.29
C LYS A 139 -11.77 -17.89 -15.32
N LYS A 140 -12.42 -18.10 -14.17
CA LYS A 140 -13.82 -18.55 -14.11
C LYS A 140 -14.79 -17.52 -14.69
N LYS A 141 -14.61 -16.22 -14.36
CA LYS A 141 -15.44 -15.12 -14.90
C LYS A 141 -15.28 -14.95 -16.43
N LYS A 142 -14.08 -15.19 -16.98
CA LYS A 142 -13.84 -15.16 -18.45
C LYS A 142 -14.37 -16.40 -19.17
N GLY A 143 -14.38 -17.57 -18.55
CA GLY A 143 -14.90 -18.80 -19.14
C GLY A 143 -16.42 -18.86 -19.18
N GLY A 144 -17.12 -18.18 -18.26
CA GLY A 144 -18.59 -18.13 -18.19
C GLY A 144 -19.25 -17.24 -19.26
N LYS A 145 -18.51 -16.34 -19.93
CA LYS A 145 -19.03 -15.43 -20.98
C LYS A 145 -19.01 -16.01 -22.40
N LYS A 146 -18.59 -17.27 -22.60
CA LYS A 146 -18.52 -17.93 -23.92
C LYS A 146 -19.63 -18.96 -24.18
N LYS A 147 -20.72 -18.94 -23.42
CA LYS A 147 -21.88 -19.79 -23.69
C LYS A 147 -23.13 -18.92 -23.68
N ASN A 148 -23.35 -18.18 -24.74
CA ASN A 148 -24.64 -17.78 -25.29
C ASN A 148 -24.42 -17.32 -26.74
#